data_52cac3b5b9363e28b4ea2af926a061a1
#
_entry.id   52cac3b5b9363e28b4ea2af926a061a1
#
_cell.length_a   1.000
_cell.length_b   1.000
_cell.length_c   1.000
_cell.angle_alpha   90.00
_cell.angle_beta   90.00
_cell.angle_gamma   90.00
#
_symmetry.space_group_name_H-M   'P 1'
#
loop_
_entity.id
_entity.type
_entity.pdbx_description
1 polymer ?
#
loop_
_entity_poly.entity_id
_entity_poly.type
_entity_poly.pdbx_seq_one_letter_code
_entity_poly.pdbx_strand_id
1 'polypeptide(L)'
;MKSKWLTATGLALGVVLLLAVNVFSNTAFTSVRLDLTQNKLYTLSEGTRNVLSALDEPITLRLFLSRGLVTRLPSTNSYAKRVQDLLEEYQRAAGGKLLVNVVDVEPFSEEEDRAVGYGLHGIPLDEESIFYFGLVATDSTDEEEAIPYLSTEREEFVEYDITRLIHQVAHPKQKVVGLISSLPIEGTNPQAALMGRPPEPWMVLTQMRQLFEVRTLDNDITEVPEDVDVLMLVHP
;
A
#
# COMPACT_ATOMS: atom_id res chain seq x y z
N MET A 1 54.45 -3.29 41.47
CA MET A 1 53.96 -2.20 40.56
C MET A 1 53.53 -2.69 39.19
N LYS A 2 54.04 -3.82 38.65
CA LYS A 2 53.65 -4.34 37.28
C LYS A 2 52.20 -4.81 37.17
N SER A 3 51.52 -5.25 38.20
CA SER A 3 50.16 -5.79 38.13
C SER A 3 49.10 -4.72 37.89
N LYS A 4 49.25 -3.50 38.41
CA LYS A 4 48.27 -2.40 38.25
C LYS A 4 48.26 -1.84 36.79
N TRP A 5 49.41 -1.86 36.13
CA TRP A 5 49.51 -1.43 34.74
C TRP A 5 48.85 -2.43 33.79
N LEU A 6 49.04 -3.73 34.05
CA LEU A 6 48.39 -4.78 33.24
C LEU A 6 46.88 -4.77 33.37
N THR A 7 46.33 -4.46 34.58
CA THR A 7 44.87 -4.30 34.78
C THR A 7 44.32 -3.04 34.12
N ALA A 8 45.02 -1.91 34.18
CA ALA A 8 44.61 -0.68 33.51
C ALA A 8 44.62 -0.80 32.01
N THR A 9 45.66 -1.43 31.43
CA THR A 9 45.76 -1.68 29.97
C THR A 9 44.69 -2.67 29.51
N GLY A 10 44.40 -3.72 30.29
CA GLY A 10 43.34 -4.69 29.99
C GLY A 10 41.96 -4.06 30.07
N LEU A 11 41.73 -3.17 31.02
CA LEU A 11 40.45 -2.42 31.11
C LEU A 11 40.27 -1.46 29.94
N ALA A 12 41.31 -0.74 29.55
CA ALA A 12 41.27 0.15 28.38
C ALA A 12 40.99 -0.63 27.09
N LEU A 13 41.66 -1.79 26.91
CA LEU A 13 41.45 -2.67 25.75
C LEU A 13 40.02 -3.23 25.76
N GLY A 14 39.48 -3.59 26.89
CA GLY A 14 38.08 -4.05 27.06
C GLY A 14 37.06 -2.95 26.67
N VAL A 15 37.30 -1.70 27.06
CA VAL A 15 36.44 -0.57 26.67
C VAL A 15 36.50 -0.32 25.17
N VAL A 16 37.70 -0.34 24.58
CA VAL A 16 37.88 -0.17 23.12
C VAL A 16 37.19 -1.29 22.35
N LEU A 17 37.31 -2.54 22.81
CA LEU A 17 36.64 -3.68 22.20
C LEU A 17 35.13 -3.55 22.30
N LEU A 18 34.61 -3.14 23.44
CA LEU A 18 33.18 -2.95 23.66
C LEU A 18 32.63 -1.84 22.73
N LEU A 19 33.34 -0.73 22.60
CA LEU A 19 32.98 0.34 21.66
C LEU A 19 33.04 -0.13 20.20
N ALA A 20 34.09 -0.88 19.82
CA ALA A 20 34.23 -1.44 18.48
C ALA A 20 33.10 -2.42 18.14
N VAL A 21 32.75 -3.31 19.08
CA VAL A 21 31.63 -4.25 18.94
C VAL A 21 30.30 -3.49 18.86
N ASN A 22 30.09 -2.45 19.66
CA ASN A 22 28.88 -1.63 19.63
C ASN A 22 28.73 -0.90 18.29
N VAL A 23 29.80 -0.24 17.81
CA VAL A 23 29.81 0.45 16.51
C VAL A 23 29.60 -0.55 15.37
N PHE A 24 30.32 -1.68 15.38
CA PHE A 24 30.17 -2.74 14.38
C PHE A 24 28.75 -3.33 14.39
N SER A 25 28.22 -3.64 15.59
CA SER A 25 26.85 -4.13 15.77
C SER A 25 25.84 -3.15 15.22
N ASN A 26 25.97 -1.86 15.57
CA ASN A 26 25.06 -0.81 15.09
C ASN A 26 25.13 -0.61 13.57
N THR A 27 26.29 -0.80 12.96
CA THR A 27 26.49 -0.64 11.51
C THR A 27 26.10 -1.91 10.74
N ALA A 28 26.42 -3.09 11.27
CA ALA A 28 26.16 -4.36 10.61
C ALA A 28 24.70 -4.84 10.75
N PHE A 29 24.04 -4.51 11.88
CA PHE A 29 22.68 -4.95 12.16
C PHE A 29 21.61 -3.91 11.85
N THR A 30 21.95 -2.72 11.34
CA THR A 30 20.94 -1.77 10.81
C THR A 30 20.16 -2.32 9.62
N SER A 31 20.74 -3.30 8.91
CA SER A 31 20.09 -3.94 7.74
C SER A 31 19.39 -5.27 8.04
N VAL A 32 19.57 -5.83 9.23
CA VAL A 32 18.98 -7.14 9.61
C VAL A 32 17.97 -6.91 10.72
N ARG A 33 16.77 -6.45 10.37
CA ARG A 33 15.61 -6.55 11.25
C ARG A 33 15.08 -7.98 11.17
N LEU A 34 15.34 -8.78 12.20
CA LEU A 34 14.66 -10.06 12.41
C LEU A 34 13.21 -9.75 12.83
N ASP A 35 12.32 -9.86 11.88
CA ASP A 35 10.88 -9.76 12.16
C ASP A 35 10.44 -11.02 12.89
N LEU A 36 10.28 -10.91 14.20
CA LEU A 36 9.81 -11.98 15.10
C LEU A 36 8.28 -11.91 15.30
N THR A 37 7.58 -11.05 14.55
CA THR A 37 6.12 -10.98 14.64
C THR A 37 5.49 -12.19 13.96
N GLN A 38 4.36 -12.65 14.50
CA GLN A 38 3.67 -13.86 14.03
C GLN A 38 3.24 -13.79 12.55
N ASN A 39 3.11 -12.57 12.00
CA ASN A 39 2.67 -12.29 10.62
C ASN A 39 3.73 -11.58 9.76
N LYS A 40 5.00 -11.50 10.20
CA LYS A 40 6.08 -10.80 9.47
C LYS A 40 5.69 -9.38 9.02
N LEU A 41 5.02 -8.63 9.90
CA LEU A 41 4.42 -7.33 9.63
C LEU A 41 5.40 -6.24 9.16
N TYR A 42 6.70 -6.49 9.25
CA TYR A 42 7.79 -5.60 8.86
C TYR A 42 8.62 -6.14 7.69
N THR A 43 8.16 -7.20 7.03
CA THR A 43 8.88 -7.81 5.91
C THR A 43 7.98 -7.87 4.70
N LEU A 44 8.32 -7.09 3.65
CA LEU A 44 7.56 -7.09 2.40
C LEU A 44 7.51 -8.48 1.77
N SER A 45 6.36 -8.85 1.23
CA SER A 45 6.18 -10.07 0.47
C SER A 45 7.03 -10.08 -0.80
N GLU A 46 7.25 -11.25 -1.37
CA GLU A 46 7.95 -11.38 -2.66
C GLU A 46 7.20 -10.67 -3.78
N GLY A 47 5.85 -10.74 -3.78
CA GLY A 47 5.00 -10.05 -4.74
C GLY A 47 5.20 -8.53 -4.70
N THR A 48 5.19 -7.94 -3.51
CA THR A 48 5.45 -6.51 -3.32
C THR A 48 6.83 -6.11 -3.84
N ARG A 49 7.87 -6.88 -3.50
CA ARG A 49 9.24 -6.61 -3.97
C ARG A 49 9.36 -6.68 -5.49
N ASN A 50 8.66 -7.63 -6.12
CA ASN A 50 8.64 -7.75 -7.58
C ASN A 50 7.98 -6.52 -8.22
N VAL A 51 6.86 -6.03 -7.68
CA VAL A 51 6.21 -4.79 -8.14
C VAL A 51 7.16 -3.61 -8.00
N LEU A 52 7.80 -3.43 -6.83
CA LEU A 52 8.70 -2.30 -6.59
C LEU A 52 9.96 -2.34 -7.48
N SER A 53 10.49 -3.52 -7.76
CA SER A 53 11.66 -3.69 -8.64
C SER A 53 11.32 -3.42 -10.12
N ALA A 54 10.07 -3.64 -10.50
CA ALA A 54 9.57 -3.44 -11.86
C ALA A 54 9.12 -2.01 -12.16
N LEU A 55 9.16 -1.10 -11.18
CA LEU A 55 8.85 0.31 -11.42
C LEU A 55 9.82 0.90 -12.46
N ASP A 56 9.29 1.51 -13.50
CA ASP A 56 10.08 2.19 -14.52
C ASP A 56 10.34 3.64 -14.13
N GLU A 57 9.35 4.33 -13.57
CA GLU A 57 9.37 5.74 -13.21
C GLU A 57 9.22 5.95 -11.69
N PRO A 58 9.69 7.09 -11.16
CA PRO A 58 9.53 7.43 -9.76
C PRO A 58 8.06 7.68 -9.41
N ILE A 59 7.62 7.10 -8.28
CA ILE A 59 6.30 7.32 -7.69
C ILE A 59 6.45 8.04 -6.36
N THR A 60 5.58 9.00 -6.09
CA THR A 60 5.50 9.69 -4.81
C THR A 60 4.28 9.22 -4.04
N LEU A 61 4.51 8.68 -2.85
CA LEU A 61 3.46 8.37 -1.87
C LEU A 61 3.34 9.50 -0.86
N ARG A 62 2.13 10.03 -0.68
CA ARG A 62 1.81 11.04 0.32
C ARG A 62 0.85 10.46 1.35
N LEU A 63 1.33 10.25 2.56
CA LEU A 63 0.51 9.81 3.69
C LEU A 63 -0.07 11.04 4.37
N PHE A 64 -1.36 11.26 4.20
CA PHE A 64 -2.11 12.31 4.89
C PHE A 64 -2.54 11.80 6.26
N LEU A 65 -2.07 12.44 7.33
CA LEU A 65 -2.34 12.01 8.70
C LEU A 65 -2.53 13.22 9.60
N SER A 66 -3.69 13.33 10.27
CA SER A 66 -3.92 14.34 11.30
C SER A 66 -3.17 13.98 12.59
N ARG A 67 -1.87 14.35 12.66
CA ARG A 67 -0.97 13.95 13.76
C ARG A 67 -1.43 14.44 15.13
N GLY A 68 -1.99 15.66 15.19
CA GLY A 68 -2.53 16.21 16.42
C GLY A 68 -3.71 15.41 16.97
N LEU A 69 -4.55 14.88 16.08
CA LEU A 69 -5.76 14.15 16.44
C LEU A 69 -5.54 12.67 16.68
N VAL A 70 -4.59 12.02 15.96
CA VAL A 70 -4.34 10.57 16.07
C VAL A 70 -3.93 10.15 17.47
N THR A 71 -3.30 11.05 18.24
CA THR A 71 -2.91 10.78 19.65
C THR A 71 -4.11 10.55 20.56
N ARG A 72 -5.30 11.04 20.18
CA ARG A 72 -6.58 10.82 20.89
C ARG A 72 -7.18 9.43 20.59
N LEU A 73 -6.63 8.70 19.62
CA LEU A 73 -7.09 7.40 19.10
C LEU A 73 -5.98 6.34 19.26
N PRO A 74 -5.81 5.69 20.43
CA PRO A 74 -4.65 4.84 20.72
C PRO A 74 -4.43 3.69 19.74
N SER A 75 -5.48 2.99 19.31
CA SER A 75 -5.40 1.90 18.31
C SER A 75 -4.97 2.42 16.94
N THR A 76 -5.60 3.51 16.48
CA THR A 76 -5.27 4.14 15.21
C THR A 76 -3.87 4.73 15.21
N ASN A 77 -3.41 5.30 16.35
CA ASN A 77 -2.05 5.81 16.49
C ASN A 77 -1.00 4.70 16.36
N SER A 78 -1.25 3.54 16.97
CA SER A 78 -0.37 2.38 16.84
C SER A 78 -0.34 1.85 15.40
N TYR A 79 -1.49 1.80 14.74
CA TYR A 79 -1.60 1.41 13.34
C TYR A 79 -0.93 2.43 12.41
N ALA A 80 -1.13 3.73 12.62
CA ALA A 80 -0.49 4.78 11.83
C ALA A 80 1.05 4.71 11.89
N LYS A 81 1.64 4.38 13.05
CA LYS A 81 3.08 4.13 13.18
C LYS A 81 3.52 2.93 12.35
N ARG A 82 2.75 1.82 12.40
CA ARG A 82 3.06 0.63 11.59
C ARG A 82 2.99 0.92 10.09
N VAL A 83 2.00 1.71 9.65
CA VAL A 83 1.90 2.13 8.25
C VAL A 83 3.11 2.98 7.84
N GLN A 84 3.55 3.91 8.70
CA GLN A 84 4.76 4.72 8.44
C GLN A 84 6.00 3.83 8.33
N ASP A 85 6.21 2.91 9.29
CA ASP A 85 7.32 1.95 9.24
C ASP A 85 7.29 1.08 7.97
N LEU A 86 6.09 0.64 7.56
CA LEU A 86 5.89 -0.12 6.34
C LEU A 86 6.24 0.70 5.09
N LEU A 87 5.79 1.94 5.00
CA LEU A 87 6.11 2.84 3.88
C LEU A 87 7.61 3.13 3.78
N GLU A 88 8.33 3.25 4.91
CA GLU A 88 9.79 3.34 4.91
C GLU A 88 10.45 2.08 4.34
N GLU A 89 9.88 0.89 4.60
CA GLU A 89 10.36 -0.37 4.02
C GLU A 89 10.14 -0.40 2.50
N TYR A 90 8.97 0.05 2.03
CA TYR A 90 8.69 0.22 0.61
C TYR A 90 9.71 1.14 -0.07
N GLN A 91 9.96 2.31 0.53
CA GLN A 91 10.94 3.27 0.00
C GLN A 91 12.35 2.67 -0.11
N ARG A 92 12.79 1.91 0.91
CA ARG A 92 14.07 1.21 0.89
C ARG A 92 14.12 0.12 -0.18
N ALA A 93 13.06 -0.67 -0.30
CA ALA A 93 12.98 -1.77 -1.26
C ALA A 93 12.93 -1.29 -2.71
N ALA A 94 12.34 -0.11 -2.97
CA ALA A 94 12.21 0.47 -4.31
C ALA A 94 13.51 1.09 -4.86
N GLY A 95 14.61 1.12 -4.08
CA GLY A 95 15.92 1.56 -4.57
C GLY A 95 15.95 2.99 -5.11
N GLY A 96 15.15 3.90 -4.56
CA GLY A 96 15.07 5.32 -4.96
C GLY A 96 13.97 5.65 -5.96
N LYS A 97 13.21 4.66 -6.44
CA LYS A 97 12.07 4.87 -7.34
C LYS A 97 10.76 5.13 -6.59
N LEU A 98 10.76 5.14 -5.28
CA LEU A 98 9.59 5.47 -4.46
C LEU A 98 9.99 6.54 -3.44
N LEU A 99 9.26 7.64 -3.43
CA LEU A 99 9.40 8.73 -2.45
C LEU A 99 8.22 8.69 -1.50
N VAL A 100 8.48 8.76 -0.20
CA VAL A 100 7.42 8.77 0.82
C VAL A 100 7.45 10.09 1.56
N ASN A 101 6.31 10.77 1.56
CA ASN A 101 6.10 12.03 2.28
C ASN A 101 4.94 11.87 3.25
N VAL A 102 5.13 12.30 4.50
CA VAL A 102 4.04 12.34 5.48
C VAL A 102 3.56 13.78 5.61
N VAL A 103 2.31 14.00 5.24
CA VAL A 103 1.62 15.30 5.28
C VAL A 103 0.79 15.36 6.55
N ASP A 104 1.06 16.34 7.41
CA ASP A 104 0.25 16.58 8.60
C ASP A 104 -0.99 17.40 8.20
N VAL A 105 -2.17 16.87 8.50
CA VAL A 105 -3.43 17.52 8.16
C VAL A 105 -4.00 18.17 9.41
N GLU A 106 -3.89 19.51 9.44
CA GLU A 106 -4.52 20.32 10.48
C GLU A 106 -5.90 20.82 10.02
N PRO A 107 -6.86 21.01 10.93
CA PRO A 107 -8.15 21.59 10.59
C PRO A 107 -8.03 22.96 9.93
N PHE A 108 -8.79 23.20 8.87
CA PHE A 108 -8.80 24.46 8.07
C PHE A 108 -7.46 24.83 7.42
N SER A 109 -6.61 23.83 7.13
CA SER A 109 -5.33 24.02 6.45
C SER A 109 -5.45 23.78 4.94
N GLU A 110 -4.46 24.23 4.17
CA GLU A 110 -4.33 23.89 2.74
C GLU A 110 -4.12 22.38 2.54
N GLU A 111 -3.55 21.70 3.52
CA GLU A 111 -3.37 20.25 3.53
C GLU A 111 -4.71 19.52 3.60
N GLU A 112 -5.66 20.05 4.36
CA GLU A 112 -7.02 19.52 4.43
C GLU A 112 -7.73 19.70 3.08
N ASP A 113 -7.66 20.88 2.47
CA ASP A 113 -8.24 21.13 1.16
C ASP A 113 -7.66 20.20 0.09
N ARG A 114 -6.34 19.96 0.14
CA ARG A 114 -5.68 18.98 -0.74
C ARG A 114 -6.13 17.55 -0.47
N ALA A 115 -6.28 17.16 0.79
CA ALA A 115 -6.77 15.84 1.15
C ALA A 115 -8.18 15.59 0.59
N VAL A 116 -9.07 16.58 0.70
CA VAL A 116 -10.41 16.53 0.11
C VAL A 116 -10.33 16.48 -1.41
N GLY A 117 -9.43 17.27 -2.03
CA GLY A 117 -9.21 17.29 -3.48
C GLY A 117 -8.80 15.91 -4.03
N TYR A 118 -8.00 15.15 -3.29
CA TYR A 118 -7.61 13.78 -3.60
C TYR A 118 -8.69 12.74 -3.28
N GLY A 119 -9.86 13.14 -2.81
CA GLY A 119 -10.95 12.23 -2.46
C GLY A 119 -10.72 11.46 -1.16
N LEU A 120 -9.86 11.94 -0.27
CA LEU A 120 -9.66 11.31 1.03
C LEU A 120 -10.89 11.52 1.93
N HIS A 121 -11.22 10.50 2.71
CA HIS A 121 -12.36 10.53 3.60
C HIS A 121 -11.94 10.98 5.00
N GLY A 122 -12.40 12.15 5.42
CA GLY A 122 -12.26 12.63 6.77
C GLY A 122 -13.29 11.99 7.71
N ILE A 123 -12.86 11.58 8.88
CA ILE A 123 -13.70 11.02 9.94
C ILE A 123 -13.97 12.11 10.97
N PRO A 124 -15.24 12.59 11.14
CA PRO A 124 -15.54 13.56 12.17
C PRO A 124 -15.34 12.95 13.56
N LEU A 125 -14.52 13.59 14.38
CA LEU A 125 -14.32 13.22 15.79
C LEU A 125 -15.17 14.05 16.73
N ASP A 126 -15.38 15.32 16.40
CA ASP A 126 -16.24 16.28 17.10
C ASP A 126 -16.72 17.34 16.09
N GLU A 127 -17.42 18.40 16.56
CA GLU A 127 -18.02 19.41 15.70
C GLU A 127 -16.99 20.24 14.90
N GLU A 128 -15.73 20.31 15.36
CA GLU A 128 -14.68 21.14 14.78
C GLU A 128 -13.48 20.34 14.26
N SER A 129 -13.44 19.02 14.53
CA SER A 129 -12.26 18.19 14.24
C SER A 129 -12.61 17.05 13.29
N ILE A 130 -11.96 17.04 12.13
CA ILE A 130 -12.04 15.97 11.14
C ILE A 130 -10.66 15.27 11.11
N PHE A 131 -10.68 13.96 11.28
CA PHE A 131 -9.48 13.13 11.27
C PHE A 131 -9.26 12.52 9.89
N TYR A 132 -8.10 12.77 9.32
CA TYR A 132 -7.66 12.18 8.06
C TYR A 132 -6.57 11.14 8.30
N PHE A 133 -6.69 10.02 7.62
CA PHE A 133 -5.67 8.98 7.54
C PHE A 133 -5.83 8.23 6.23
N GLY A 134 -5.22 8.75 5.18
CA GLY A 134 -5.29 8.22 3.82
C GLY A 134 -3.95 8.28 3.11
N LEU A 135 -3.85 7.60 1.98
CA LEU A 135 -2.63 7.52 1.18
C LEU A 135 -2.92 7.88 -0.26
N VAL A 136 -2.08 8.73 -0.84
CA VAL A 136 -2.15 9.12 -2.25
C VAL A 136 -0.85 8.73 -2.93
N ALA A 137 -0.94 8.11 -4.09
CA ALA A 137 0.18 7.86 -4.98
C ALA A 137 0.07 8.77 -6.21
N THR A 138 1.20 9.32 -6.65
CA THR A 138 1.30 10.14 -7.86
C THR A 138 2.52 9.71 -8.65
N ASP A 139 2.39 9.55 -9.95
CA ASP A 139 3.51 9.28 -10.86
C ASP A 139 4.17 10.57 -11.39
N SER A 140 5.05 10.42 -12.38
CA SER A 140 5.74 11.55 -13.04
C SER A 140 4.86 12.33 -14.03
N THR A 141 3.69 11.80 -14.39
CA THR A 141 2.72 12.41 -15.31
C THR A 141 1.51 13.03 -14.61
N ASP A 142 1.58 13.14 -13.28
CA ASP A 142 0.51 13.62 -12.40
C ASP A 142 -0.75 12.72 -12.41
N GLU A 143 -0.62 11.46 -12.83
CA GLU A 143 -1.67 10.47 -12.59
C GLU A 143 -1.74 10.14 -11.11
N GLU A 144 -2.95 10.14 -10.57
CA GLU A 144 -3.20 10.06 -9.14
C GLU A 144 -4.17 8.94 -8.79
N GLU A 145 -3.81 8.19 -7.77
CA GLU A 145 -4.69 7.18 -7.17
C GLU A 145 -4.63 7.30 -5.64
N ALA A 146 -5.73 6.98 -4.97
CA ALA A 146 -5.81 7.16 -3.53
C ALA A 146 -6.42 5.96 -2.80
N ILE A 147 -5.95 5.72 -1.57
CA ILE A 147 -6.67 4.97 -0.55
C ILE A 147 -7.36 6.01 0.33
N PRO A 148 -8.69 6.21 0.19
CA PRO A 148 -9.40 7.29 0.84
C PRO A 148 -9.31 7.28 2.36
N TYR A 149 -9.22 6.09 2.95
CA TYR A 149 -9.06 5.92 4.40
C TYR A 149 -8.37 4.58 4.72
N LEU A 150 -7.33 4.64 5.55
CA LEU A 150 -6.60 3.47 6.05
C LEU A 150 -7.29 2.96 7.33
N SER A 151 -8.20 1.99 7.17
CA SER A 151 -8.97 1.42 8.28
C SER A 151 -8.15 0.41 9.09
N THR A 152 -8.24 0.48 10.42
CA THR A 152 -7.67 -0.53 11.31
C THR A 152 -8.28 -1.92 11.13
N GLU A 153 -9.52 -2.00 10.62
CA GLU A 153 -10.18 -3.28 10.32
C GLU A 153 -9.56 -4.01 9.13
N ARG A 154 -8.81 -3.28 8.29
CA ARG A 154 -8.11 -3.80 7.13
C ARG A 154 -6.59 -3.86 7.31
N GLU A 155 -6.10 -3.77 8.53
CA GLU A 155 -4.68 -3.74 8.85
C GLU A 155 -3.90 -4.91 8.24
N GLU A 156 -4.45 -6.12 8.23
CA GLU A 156 -3.82 -7.31 7.64
C GLU A 156 -3.69 -7.25 6.10
N PHE A 157 -4.45 -6.40 5.44
CA PHE A 157 -4.43 -6.20 3.98
C PHE A 157 -3.68 -4.95 3.55
N VAL A 158 -3.12 -4.17 4.48
CA VAL A 158 -2.51 -2.87 4.17
C VAL A 158 -1.36 -2.97 3.17
N GLU A 159 -0.53 -4.00 3.25
CA GLU A 159 0.53 -4.25 2.28
C GLU A 159 -0.05 -4.47 0.87
N TYR A 160 -1.08 -5.30 0.76
CA TYR A 160 -1.76 -5.53 -0.52
C TYR A 160 -2.37 -4.23 -1.08
N ASP A 161 -3.08 -3.47 -0.24
CA ASP A 161 -3.75 -2.23 -0.66
C ASP A 161 -2.73 -1.19 -1.15
N ILE A 162 -1.58 -1.02 -0.47
CA ILE A 162 -0.49 -0.12 -0.88
C ILE A 162 0.17 -0.62 -2.17
N THR A 163 0.47 -1.92 -2.27
CA THR A 163 1.09 -2.49 -3.47
C THR A 163 0.19 -2.33 -4.69
N ARG A 164 -1.12 -2.55 -4.52
CA ARG A 164 -2.12 -2.33 -5.56
C ARG A 164 -2.15 -0.87 -6.01
N LEU A 165 -2.17 0.07 -5.05
CA LEU A 165 -2.14 1.51 -5.33
C LEU A 165 -0.93 1.89 -6.19
N ILE A 166 0.27 1.43 -5.80
CA ILE A 166 1.52 1.67 -6.54
C ILE A 166 1.42 1.06 -7.95
N HIS A 167 0.92 -0.17 -8.06
CA HIS A 167 0.77 -0.84 -9.36
C HIS A 167 -0.21 -0.10 -10.29
N GLN A 168 -1.32 0.40 -9.77
CA GLN A 168 -2.33 1.14 -10.55
C GLN A 168 -1.74 2.44 -11.11
N VAL A 169 -1.02 3.20 -10.30
CA VAL A 169 -0.35 4.44 -10.75
C VAL A 169 0.79 4.16 -11.72
N ALA A 170 1.57 3.08 -11.49
CA ALA A 170 2.64 2.69 -12.40
C ALA A 170 2.12 2.20 -13.78
N HIS A 171 0.88 1.74 -13.84
CA HIS A 171 0.26 1.17 -15.03
C HIS A 171 -1.12 1.79 -15.27
N PRO A 172 -1.20 3.08 -15.65
CA PRO A 172 -2.48 3.78 -15.83
C PRO A 172 -3.35 3.16 -16.93
N LYS A 173 -2.73 2.52 -17.92
CA LYS A 173 -3.46 1.73 -18.93
C LYS A 173 -3.71 0.34 -18.38
N GLN A 174 -4.94 0.11 -17.95
CA GLN A 174 -5.36 -1.21 -17.56
C GLN A 174 -5.34 -2.17 -18.76
N LYS A 175 -4.88 -3.39 -18.51
CA LYS A 175 -4.97 -4.45 -19.52
C LYS A 175 -6.42 -4.82 -19.77
N VAL A 176 -6.78 -4.96 -21.06
CA VAL A 176 -8.12 -5.32 -21.49
C VAL A 176 -8.29 -6.84 -21.45
N VAL A 177 -9.23 -7.30 -20.63
CA VAL A 177 -9.64 -8.71 -20.56
C VAL A 177 -10.95 -8.88 -21.30
N GLY A 178 -10.93 -9.58 -22.43
CA GLY A 178 -12.14 -10.01 -23.14
C GLY A 178 -12.72 -11.23 -22.43
N LEU A 179 -13.93 -11.11 -21.88
CA LEU A 179 -14.62 -12.20 -21.19
C LEU A 179 -15.71 -12.80 -22.07
N ILE A 180 -15.62 -14.10 -22.34
CA ILE A 180 -16.68 -14.89 -22.98
C ILE A 180 -17.25 -15.86 -21.96
N SER A 181 -18.57 -15.79 -21.73
CA SER A 181 -19.23 -16.68 -20.79
C SER A 181 -20.70 -16.88 -21.13
N SER A 182 -21.15 -18.14 -21.06
CA SER A 182 -22.59 -18.49 -21.10
C SER A 182 -23.27 -18.37 -19.73
N LEU A 183 -22.48 -18.15 -18.67
CA LEU A 183 -23.01 -17.94 -17.32
C LEU A 183 -23.40 -16.48 -17.08
N PRO A 184 -24.41 -16.21 -16.24
CA PRO A 184 -24.86 -14.85 -15.92
C PRO A 184 -23.88 -14.15 -14.96
N ILE A 185 -22.59 -14.08 -15.31
CA ILE A 185 -21.51 -13.51 -14.47
C ILE A 185 -21.72 -12.03 -14.20
N GLU A 186 -22.33 -11.30 -15.15
CA GLU A 186 -22.72 -9.87 -15.02
C GLU A 186 -23.93 -9.67 -14.07
N GLY A 187 -24.43 -10.75 -13.47
CA GLY A 187 -25.60 -10.64 -12.59
C GLY A 187 -26.95 -10.55 -13.33
N THR A 188 -26.96 -10.78 -14.63
CA THR A 188 -28.19 -10.79 -15.45
C THR A 188 -29.02 -12.04 -15.18
N ASN A 189 -29.55 -12.17 -13.94
CA ASN A 189 -30.50 -13.24 -13.61
C ASN A 189 -31.91 -12.76 -13.99
N PRO A 190 -32.60 -13.42 -14.96
CA PRO A 190 -33.94 -13.04 -15.38
C PRO A 190 -34.97 -13.01 -14.23
N GLN A 191 -34.81 -13.87 -13.23
CA GLN A 191 -35.68 -13.91 -12.07
C GLN A 191 -35.46 -12.71 -11.13
N ALA A 192 -34.21 -12.25 -10.95
CA ALA A 192 -33.90 -11.06 -10.17
C ALA A 192 -34.42 -9.78 -10.87
N ALA A 193 -34.32 -9.73 -12.20
CA ALA A 193 -34.86 -8.64 -13.01
C ALA A 193 -36.41 -8.53 -12.88
N LEU A 194 -37.12 -9.65 -12.85
CA LEU A 194 -38.55 -9.69 -12.61
C LEU A 194 -38.95 -9.18 -11.22
N MET A 195 -38.03 -9.28 -10.24
CA MET A 195 -38.21 -8.78 -8.87
C MET A 195 -37.74 -7.32 -8.70
N GLY A 196 -37.33 -6.64 -9.79
CA GLY A 196 -36.83 -5.28 -9.73
C GLY A 196 -35.48 -5.14 -8.99
N ARG A 197 -34.72 -6.22 -8.83
CA ARG A 197 -33.38 -6.16 -8.26
C ARG A 197 -32.39 -5.77 -9.35
N PRO A 198 -31.46 -4.81 -9.05
CA PRO A 198 -30.41 -4.49 -10.00
C PRO A 198 -29.52 -5.72 -10.23
N PRO A 199 -28.93 -5.85 -11.44
CA PRO A 199 -27.94 -6.89 -11.72
C PRO A 199 -26.75 -6.75 -10.77
N GLU A 200 -26.39 -7.84 -10.10
CA GLU A 200 -25.27 -7.88 -9.17
C GLU A 200 -24.20 -8.80 -9.76
N PRO A 201 -23.09 -8.24 -10.29
CA PRO A 201 -22.00 -9.02 -10.85
C PRO A 201 -21.40 -9.99 -9.84
N TRP A 202 -20.89 -11.12 -10.30
CA TRP A 202 -20.17 -12.03 -9.42
C TRP A 202 -18.96 -11.35 -8.80
N MET A 203 -18.65 -11.70 -7.55
CA MET A 203 -17.54 -11.09 -6.80
C MET A 203 -16.20 -11.18 -7.57
N VAL A 204 -15.94 -12.28 -8.26
CA VAL A 204 -14.73 -12.46 -9.09
C VAL A 204 -14.65 -11.38 -10.17
N LEU A 205 -15.76 -11.06 -10.84
CA LEU A 205 -15.78 -10.04 -11.88
C LEU A 205 -15.57 -8.65 -11.29
N THR A 206 -16.16 -8.37 -10.13
CA THR A 206 -15.94 -7.12 -9.39
C THR A 206 -14.48 -6.96 -8.99
N GLN A 207 -13.81 -8.03 -8.55
CA GLN A 207 -12.39 -8.00 -8.21
C GLN A 207 -11.50 -7.82 -9.46
N MET A 208 -11.85 -8.47 -10.57
CA MET A 208 -11.10 -8.30 -11.82
C MET A 208 -11.19 -6.87 -12.33
N ARG A 209 -12.34 -6.22 -12.26
CA ARG A 209 -12.55 -4.82 -12.68
C ARG A 209 -11.77 -3.79 -11.85
N GLN A 210 -11.21 -4.19 -10.71
CA GLN A 210 -10.30 -3.33 -9.93
C GLN A 210 -8.88 -3.26 -10.53
N LEU A 211 -8.49 -4.23 -11.35
CA LEU A 211 -7.14 -4.38 -11.89
C LEU A 211 -7.09 -4.35 -13.42
N PHE A 212 -8.21 -4.64 -14.08
CA PHE A 212 -8.31 -4.83 -15.51
C PHE A 212 -9.55 -4.13 -16.07
N GLU A 213 -9.47 -3.66 -17.32
CA GLU A 213 -10.65 -3.34 -18.10
C GLU A 213 -11.30 -4.64 -18.56
N VAL A 214 -12.40 -5.06 -17.94
CA VAL A 214 -13.10 -6.29 -18.32
C VAL A 214 -14.24 -5.96 -19.26
N ARG A 215 -14.12 -6.46 -20.51
CA ARG A 215 -15.12 -6.30 -21.57
C ARG A 215 -15.75 -7.65 -21.89
N THR A 216 -17.06 -7.74 -21.71
CA THR A 216 -17.82 -8.93 -22.10
C THR A 216 -17.95 -8.98 -23.63
N LEU A 217 -17.56 -10.11 -24.22
CA LEU A 217 -17.65 -10.37 -25.64
C LEU A 217 -18.78 -11.38 -25.91
N ASP A 218 -19.36 -11.31 -27.09
CA ASP A 218 -20.41 -12.25 -27.50
C ASP A 218 -19.83 -13.67 -27.70
N ASN A 219 -20.65 -14.71 -27.47
CA ASN A 219 -20.21 -16.11 -27.59
C ASN A 219 -19.99 -16.55 -29.04
N ASP A 220 -20.44 -15.77 -30.02
CA ASP A 220 -20.40 -16.08 -31.47
C ASP A 220 -19.30 -15.28 -32.20
N ILE A 221 -18.39 -14.61 -31.49
CA ILE A 221 -17.29 -13.90 -32.16
C ILE A 221 -16.41 -14.88 -32.94
N THR A 222 -16.00 -14.48 -34.10
CA THR A 222 -15.09 -15.24 -34.97
C THR A 222 -13.63 -14.79 -34.83
N GLU A 223 -13.41 -13.57 -34.35
CA GLU A 223 -12.08 -12.98 -34.14
C GLU A 223 -12.05 -12.22 -32.83
N VAL A 224 -10.91 -12.32 -32.11
CA VAL A 224 -10.69 -11.55 -30.90
C VAL A 224 -10.32 -10.12 -31.28
N PRO A 225 -10.96 -9.08 -30.72
CA PRO A 225 -10.58 -7.69 -30.98
C PRO A 225 -9.09 -7.42 -30.71
N GLU A 226 -8.44 -6.62 -31.57
CA GLU A 226 -6.99 -6.34 -31.45
C GLU A 226 -6.60 -5.62 -30.16
N ASP A 227 -7.55 -4.94 -29.54
CA ASP A 227 -7.37 -4.20 -28.28
C ASP A 227 -7.56 -5.06 -27.02
N VAL A 228 -7.78 -6.37 -27.19
CA VAL A 228 -7.90 -7.33 -26.07
C VAL A 228 -6.54 -7.96 -25.79
N ASP A 229 -5.97 -7.68 -24.61
CA ASP A 229 -4.70 -8.26 -24.19
C ASP A 229 -4.81 -9.72 -23.76
N VAL A 230 -5.94 -10.10 -23.13
CA VAL A 230 -6.18 -11.45 -22.60
C VAL A 230 -7.60 -11.87 -22.89
N LEU A 231 -7.78 -13.05 -23.44
CA LEU A 231 -9.10 -13.68 -23.59
C LEU A 231 -9.36 -14.67 -22.47
N MET A 232 -10.44 -14.44 -21.73
CA MET A 232 -10.90 -15.32 -20.65
C MET A 232 -12.17 -16.05 -21.08
N LEU A 233 -12.10 -17.38 -21.14
CA LEU A 233 -13.22 -18.25 -21.46
C LEU A 233 -13.75 -18.89 -20.19
N VAL A 234 -14.99 -18.60 -19.83
CA VAL A 234 -15.66 -19.15 -18.65
C VAL A 234 -16.94 -19.85 -19.09
N HIS A 235 -16.92 -21.16 -19.09
CA HIS A 235 -18.06 -21.98 -19.53
C HIS A 235 -18.59 -21.49 -20.90
N PRO A 236 -17.76 -21.59 -21.93
CA PRO A 236 -18.11 -21.14 -23.29
C PRO A 236 -19.21 -21.98 -23.92
#